data_3fe7032085852d3b308b04f1ae24162a
#
_entry.id   3fe7032085852d3b308b04f1ae24162a
#
_cell.length_a   1.000
_cell.length_b   1.000
_cell.length_c   1.000
_cell.angle_alpha   90.00
_cell.angle_beta   90.00
_cell.angle_gamma   90.00
#
_symmetry.space_group_name_H-M   'P 1'
#
loop_
_entity.id
_entity.type
_entity.pdbx_description
1 polymer ?
#
loop_
_entity_poly.entity_id
_entity_poly.type
_entity_poly.pdbx_seq_one_letter_code
_entity_poly.pdbx_strand_id
1 'polypeptide(L)'
;MSKIKIFSLGGLNENGKNMYVVDVDDNIFIFDAGLKYGNDKMLGIDYILPDYTYIKENKDKIKGIFLTHGHDSNMGATADILYDMPDLPIYATKYTMEILKIDLEENNIKATNLKEIRPHSKLTFGDLAVFPISVTHSIPDAVCYVLYTKDGAIVYTGDFVFDSTMMKNYKTDIGKLAYVGKQGVLCLLSESIYAEKPGHTSPNNRVSDFVADVFAKTSDRIIATIMTAHIYRVQEIFNEVMETKRKVVIMGKS
;
A
#
# COMPACT_ATOMS: atom_id res chain seq x y z
N MET A 1 -11.45 -14.15 26.16
CA MET A 1 -11.08 -14.20 24.73
C MET A 1 -12.00 -13.28 23.96
N SER A 2 -11.48 -12.52 23.00
CA SER A 2 -12.29 -11.76 22.07
C SER A 2 -12.90 -12.69 21.01
N LYS A 3 -14.04 -12.29 20.46
CA LYS A 3 -14.56 -12.91 19.24
C LYS A 3 -13.90 -12.20 18.05
N ILE A 4 -12.96 -12.88 17.42
CA ILE A 4 -12.21 -12.33 16.28
C ILE A 4 -12.65 -13.04 15.00
N LYS A 5 -13.02 -12.26 13.98
CA LYS A 5 -13.29 -12.75 12.62
C LYS A 5 -12.34 -12.07 11.66
N ILE A 6 -11.73 -12.84 10.78
CA ILE A 6 -10.82 -12.36 9.74
C ILE A 6 -11.28 -12.95 8.41
N PHE A 7 -11.52 -12.10 7.42
CA PHE A 7 -11.92 -12.51 6.08
C PHE A 7 -11.56 -11.43 5.05
N SER A 8 -11.54 -11.80 3.78
CA SER A 8 -11.30 -10.85 2.69
C SER A 8 -12.58 -10.58 1.91
N LEU A 9 -12.69 -9.37 1.38
CA LEU A 9 -13.68 -8.97 0.38
C LEU A 9 -13.10 -9.01 -1.04
N GLY A 10 -11.78 -9.11 -1.16
CA GLY A 10 -11.03 -9.29 -2.39
C GLY A 10 -9.56 -9.61 -2.11
N GLY A 11 -8.78 -9.89 -3.14
CA GLY A 11 -7.33 -10.15 -3.02
C GLY A 11 -6.93 -11.60 -2.71
N LEU A 12 -7.88 -12.56 -2.71
CA LEU A 12 -7.55 -13.99 -2.56
C LEU A 12 -7.46 -14.67 -3.93
N ASN A 13 -6.35 -15.37 -4.19
CA ASN A 13 -6.05 -16.02 -5.47
C ASN A 13 -6.11 -15.08 -6.68
N GLU A 14 -5.87 -13.81 -6.47
CA GLU A 14 -5.83 -12.80 -7.52
C GLU A 14 -4.85 -11.68 -7.18
N ASN A 15 -4.40 -10.95 -8.19
CA ASN A 15 -3.62 -9.74 -8.02
C ASN A 15 -4.56 -8.53 -8.13
N GLY A 16 -4.55 -7.69 -7.09
CA GLY A 16 -5.46 -6.54 -6.95
C GLY A 16 -6.71 -6.85 -6.10
N LYS A 17 -7.54 -5.85 -5.92
CA LYS A 17 -8.71 -5.84 -5.02
C LYS A 17 -8.41 -6.19 -3.58
N ASN A 18 -7.19 -5.87 -3.11
CA ASN A 18 -6.82 -6.16 -1.73
C ASN A 18 -7.76 -5.44 -0.75
N MET A 19 -8.51 -6.20 0.02
CA MET A 19 -9.45 -5.68 1.01
C MET A 19 -9.74 -6.72 2.08
N TYR A 20 -9.19 -6.51 3.27
CA TYR A 20 -9.25 -7.45 4.37
C TYR A 20 -9.98 -6.86 5.56
N VAL A 21 -10.88 -7.63 6.15
CA VAL A 21 -11.69 -7.24 7.29
C VAL A 21 -11.22 -8.00 8.53
N VAL A 22 -10.98 -7.27 9.61
CA VAL A 22 -10.77 -7.81 10.95
C VAL A 22 -11.81 -7.23 11.89
N ASP A 23 -12.72 -8.09 12.35
CA ASP A 23 -13.76 -7.74 13.32
C ASP A 23 -13.37 -8.31 14.69
N VAL A 24 -13.20 -7.43 15.66
CA VAL A 24 -12.88 -7.78 17.05
C VAL A 24 -14.00 -7.27 17.96
N ASP A 25 -14.83 -8.17 18.45
CA ASP A 25 -15.96 -7.84 19.34
C ASP A 25 -16.82 -6.68 18.78
N ASP A 26 -17.26 -6.79 17.52
CA ASP A 26 -18.01 -5.78 16.75
C ASP A 26 -17.27 -4.45 16.50
N ASN A 27 -15.94 -4.42 16.63
CA ASN A 27 -15.11 -3.34 16.15
C ASN A 27 -14.43 -3.75 14.84
N ILE A 28 -14.81 -3.13 13.74
CA ILE A 28 -14.40 -3.54 12.40
C ILE A 28 -13.26 -2.64 11.91
N PHE A 29 -12.14 -3.26 11.56
CA PHE A 29 -10.98 -2.66 10.94
C PHE A 29 -10.84 -3.21 9.53
N ILE A 30 -10.64 -2.33 8.55
CA ILE A 30 -10.49 -2.71 7.15
C ILE A 30 -9.07 -2.36 6.73
N PHE A 31 -8.34 -3.32 6.19
CA PHE A 31 -6.99 -3.12 5.69
C PHE A 31 -7.02 -3.17 4.17
N ASP A 32 -6.63 -2.07 3.56
CA ASP A 32 -6.68 -1.76 2.15
C ASP A 32 -8.10 -1.71 1.55
N ALA A 33 -8.21 -1.12 0.39
CA ALA A 33 -9.42 -0.99 -0.42
C ALA A 33 -9.02 -0.88 -1.90
N GLY A 34 -8.47 -1.97 -2.44
CA GLY A 34 -7.91 -2.01 -3.78
C GLY A 34 -8.93 -2.28 -4.87
N LEU A 35 -8.58 -1.88 -6.09
CA LEU A 35 -9.25 -2.30 -7.31
C LEU A 35 -8.38 -3.29 -8.10
N LYS A 36 -8.95 -3.83 -9.17
CA LYS A 36 -8.26 -4.66 -10.15
C LYS A 36 -8.65 -4.22 -11.55
N TYR A 37 -7.68 -4.08 -12.44
CA TYR A 37 -7.96 -3.79 -13.83
C TYR A 37 -8.50 -5.02 -14.56
N GLY A 38 -9.42 -4.78 -15.49
CA GLY A 38 -9.90 -5.81 -16.42
C GLY A 38 -8.77 -6.34 -17.30
N ASN A 39 -8.97 -7.51 -17.87
CA ASN A 39 -8.08 -8.05 -18.89
C ASN A 39 -8.66 -7.88 -20.30
N ASP A 40 -7.88 -8.12 -21.32
CA ASP A 40 -8.26 -7.93 -22.74
C ASP A 40 -9.54 -8.66 -23.19
N LYS A 41 -9.99 -9.64 -22.41
CA LYS A 41 -11.23 -10.39 -22.66
C LYS A 41 -12.48 -9.75 -22.03
N MET A 42 -12.28 -8.79 -21.14
CA MET A 42 -13.35 -8.08 -20.42
C MET A 42 -13.66 -6.75 -21.12
N LEU A 43 -14.23 -6.84 -22.31
CA LEU A 43 -14.56 -5.66 -23.11
C LEU A 43 -15.56 -4.74 -22.38
N GLY A 44 -15.24 -3.45 -22.32
CA GLY A 44 -16.07 -2.43 -21.66
C GLY A 44 -15.98 -2.39 -20.15
N ILE A 45 -15.00 -3.10 -19.54
CA ILE A 45 -14.71 -3.04 -18.11
C ILE A 45 -13.36 -2.40 -17.92
N ASP A 46 -13.34 -1.22 -17.32
CA ASP A 46 -12.12 -0.48 -17.01
C ASP A 46 -11.45 -1.05 -15.76
N TYR A 47 -12.23 -1.26 -14.69
CA TYR A 47 -11.75 -1.84 -13.44
C TYR A 47 -12.85 -2.62 -12.70
N ILE A 48 -12.42 -3.40 -11.72
CA ILE A 48 -13.26 -4.28 -10.91
C ILE A 48 -13.04 -3.95 -9.43
N LEU A 49 -14.13 -3.70 -8.72
CA LEU A 49 -14.12 -3.43 -7.29
C LEU A 49 -14.33 -4.71 -6.47
N PRO A 50 -13.87 -4.76 -5.22
CA PRO A 50 -14.35 -5.76 -4.25
C PRO A 50 -15.84 -5.55 -3.98
N ASP A 51 -16.54 -6.59 -3.58
CA ASP A 51 -17.90 -6.44 -3.07
C ASP A 51 -17.84 -5.90 -1.63
N TYR A 52 -18.10 -4.61 -1.49
CA TYR A 52 -18.08 -3.93 -0.19
C TYR A 52 -19.47 -3.76 0.44
N THR A 53 -20.47 -4.58 0.05
CA THR A 53 -21.80 -4.59 0.66
C THR A 53 -21.73 -4.78 2.16
N TYR A 54 -20.86 -5.70 2.63
CA TYR A 54 -20.63 -5.90 4.07
C TYR A 54 -20.25 -4.62 4.81
N ILE A 55 -19.46 -3.75 4.19
CA ILE A 55 -19.04 -2.46 4.79
C ILE A 55 -20.23 -1.53 4.92
N LYS A 56 -21.06 -1.43 3.88
CA LYS A 56 -22.29 -0.60 3.91
C LYS A 56 -23.23 -1.05 5.03
N GLU A 57 -23.44 -2.36 5.18
CA GLU A 57 -24.35 -2.93 6.18
C GLU A 57 -23.84 -2.78 7.62
N ASN A 58 -22.52 -2.63 7.82
CA ASN A 58 -21.89 -2.54 9.15
C ASN A 58 -21.23 -1.20 9.42
N LYS A 59 -21.60 -0.15 8.71
CA LYS A 59 -20.94 1.17 8.73
C LYS A 59 -20.68 1.69 10.15
N ASP A 60 -21.65 1.57 11.05
CA ASP A 60 -21.58 2.10 12.42
C ASP A 60 -20.52 1.39 13.30
N LYS A 61 -20.11 0.17 12.92
CA LYS A 61 -19.10 -0.61 13.62
C LYS A 61 -17.70 -0.38 13.10
N ILE A 62 -17.54 0.27 11.93
CA ILE A 62 -16.26 0.43 11.27
C ILE A 62 -15.43 1.50 11.98
N LYS A 63 -14.20 1.15 12.36
CA LYS A 63 -13.22 2.07 12.96
C LYS A 63 -12.43 2.82 11.89
N GLY A 64 -12.34 2.27 10.69
CA GLY A 64 -11.75 2.91 9.52
C GLY A 64 -11.20 1.92 8.50
N ILE A 65 -10.82 2.47 7.35
CA ILE A 65 -9.99 1.81 6.35
C ILE A 65 -8.54 2.29 6.57
N PHE A 66 -7.62 1.36 6.63
CA PHE A 66 -6.19 1.58 6.88
C PHE A 66 -5.43 1.20 5.61
N LEU A 67 -5.02 2.20 4.83
CA LEU A 67 -4.34 2.01 3.56
C LEU A 67 -2.84 1.80 3.79
N THR A 68 -2.30 0.70 3.28
CA THR A 68 -0.88 0.38 3.43
C THR A 68 0.00 1.25 2.55
N HIS A 69 -0.43 1.52 1.32
CA HIS A 69 0.30 2.30 0.34
C HIS A 69 -0.60 2.73 -0.85
N GLY A 70 -0.07 3.58 -1.72
CA GLY A 70 -0.83 4.26 -2.77
C GLY A 70 -0.91 3.54 -4.13
N HIS A 71 -0.86 2.21 -4.19
CA HIS A 71 -1.14 1.48 -5.42
C HIS A 71 -2.62 1.17 -5.57
N ASP A 72 -3.10 1.16 -6.82
CA ASP A 72 -4.51 0.87 -7.13
C ASP A 72 -4.98 -0.49 -6.60
N SER A 73 -4.08 -1.48 -6.60
CA SER A 73 -4.36 -2.81 -6.02
C SER A 73 -4.71 -2.78 -4.53
N ASN A 74 -4.37 -1.70 -3.82
CA ASN A 74 -4.49 -1.56 -2.36
C ASN A 74 -5.35 -0.37 -1.96
N MET A 75 -5.47 0.69 -2.79
CA MET A 75 -6.29 1.86 -2.45
C MET A 75 -7.32 2.26 -3.51
N GLY A 76 -7.23 1.74 -4.74
CA GLY A 76 -7.99 2.26 -5.88
C GLY A 76 -9.51 2.19 -5.78
N ALA A 77 -10.08 1.33 -4.90
CA ALA A 77 -11.53 1.31 -4.65
C ALA A 77 -11.97 2.34 -3.59
N THR A 78 -11.03 3.08 -2.98
CA THR A 78 -11.36 3.99 -1.87
C THR A 78 -12.26 5.13 -2.32
N ALA A 79 -12.07 5.67 -3.52
CA ALA A 79 -12.89 6.73 -4.06
C ALA A 79 -14.35 6.29 -4.27
N ASP A 80 -14.57 5.10 -4.84
CA ASP A 80 -15.92 4.53 -5.02
C ASP A 80 -16.62 4.28 -3.69
N ILE A 81 -15.88 3.79 -2.69
CA ILE A 81 -16.41 3.58 -1.33
C ILE A 81 -16.79 4.91 -0.69
N LEU A 82 -15.96 5.95 -0.84
CA LEU A 82 -16.23 7.27 -0.29
C LEU A 82 -17.32 8.02 -1.05
N TYR A 83 -17.58 7.70 -2.32
CA TYR A 83 -18.75 8.17 -3.03
C TYR A 83 -20.05 7.76 -2.33
N ASP A 84 -20.10 6.50 -1.87
CA ASP A 84 -21.26 5.96 -1.15
C ASP A 84 -21.27 6.33 0.35
N MET A 85 -20.09 6.48 0.95
CA MET A 85 -19.91 6.68 2.41
C MET A 85 -18.84 7.76 2.69
N PRO A 86 -19.15 9.04 2.43
CA PRO A 86 -18.15 10.13 2.45
C PRO A 86 -17.58 10.45 3.84
N ASP A 87 -18.18 9.97 4.90
CA ASP A 87 -17.79 10.16 6.29
C ASP A 87 -16.97 8.99 6.88
N LEU A 88 -16.74 7.93 6.09
CA LEU A 88 -15.97 6.77 6.54
C LEU A 88 -14.52 7.17 6.86
N PRO A 89 -13.98 6.81 8.05
CA PRO A 89 -12.61 7.17 8.40
C PRO A 89 -11.59 6.45 7.51
N ILE A 90 -10.72 7.21 6.85
CA ILE A 90 -9.59 6.68 6.07
C ILE A 90 -8.28 7.09 6.74
N TYR A 91 -7.44 6.12 7.02
CA TYR A 91 -6.10 6.31 7.59
C TYR A 91 -5.04 5.95 6.56
N ALA A 92 -4.14 6.88 6.26
CA ALA A 92 -3.04 6.66 5.34
C ALA A 92 -1.82 7.50 5.71
N THR A 93 -0.64 7.06 5.32
CA THR A 93 0.58 7.87 5.39
C THR A 93 0.52 9.02 4.40
N LYS A 94 1.38 10.02 4.59
CA LYS A 94 1.32 11.28 3.85
C LYS A 94 1.28 11.06 2.33
N TYR A 95 2.20 10.29 1.78
CA TYR A 95 2.27 10.05 0.33
C TYR A 95 0.99 9.39 -0.20
N THR A 96 0.53 8.32 0.45
CA THR A 96 -0.71 7.62 0.10
C THR A 96 -1.93 8.54 0.21
N MET A 97 -1.96 9.39 1.25
CA MET A 97 -3.05 10.37 1.45
C MET A 97 -3.10 11.43 0.34
N GLU A 98 -1.95 11.90 -0.13
CA GLU A 98 -1.91 12.88 -1.24
C GLU A 98 -2.38 12.24 -2.56
N ILE A 99 -2.00 10.99 -2.85
CA ILE A 99 -2.54 10.27 -4.02
C ILE A 99 -4.06 10.12 -3.91
N LEU A 100 -4.57 9.71 -2.74
CA LEU A 100 -6.00 9.59 -2.52
C LEU A 100 -6.74 10.92 -2.73
N LYS A 101 -6.19 12.03 -2.26
CA LYS A 101 -6.80 13.35 -2.46
C LYS A 101 -6.90 13.74 -3.93
N ILE A 102 -5.84 13.44 -4.70
CA ILE A 102 -5.84 13.68 -6.16
C ILE A 102 -6.96 12.85 -6.82
N ASP A 103 -7.06 11.57 -6.49
CA ASP A 103 -8.09 10.68 -7.03
C ASP A 103 -9.51 11.16 -6.67
N LEU A 104 -9.74 11.57 -5.42
CA LEU A 104 -11.00 12.14 -4.97
C LEU A 104 -11.35 13.45 -5.71
N GLU A 105 -10.35 14.30 -5.96
CA GLU A 105 -10.52 15.57 -6.68
C GLU A 105 -10.85 15.32 -8.16
N GLU A 106 -10.16 14.41 -8.83
CA GLU A 106 -10.42 14.02 -10.22
C GLU A 106 -11.84 13.44 -10.41
N ASN A 107 -12.33 12.70 -9.42
CA ASN A 107 -13.68 12.11 -9.44
C ASN A 107 -14.77 13.02 -8.82
N ASN A 108 -14.44 14.23 -8.38
CA ASN A 108 -15.34 15.17 -7.71
C ASN A 108 -16.01 14.58 -6.44
N ILE A 109 -15.30 13.75 -5.69
CA ILE A 109 -15.79 13.11 -4.47
C ILE A 109 -15.35 13.92 -3.24
N LYS A 110 -16.30 14.21 -2.36
CA LYS A 110 -16.05 14.93 -1.09
C LYS A 110 -15.97 13.92 0.07
N ALA A 111 -14.77 13.67 0.55
CA ALA A 111 -14.56 12.91 1.77
C ALA A 111 -14.41 13.86 2.98
N THR A 112 -14.99 13.49 4.13
CA THR A 112 -15.02 14.36 5.32
C THR A 112 -14.14 13.85 6.46
N ASN A 113 -13.59 12.62 6.37
CA ASN A 113 -12.90 11.99 7.48
C ASN A 113 -11.57 11.34 7.05
N LEU A 114 -10.72 12.11 6.39
CA LEU A 114 -9.37 11.70 6.01
C LEU A 114 -8.39 11.98 7.14
N LYS A 115 -7.61 10.98 7.55
CA LYS A 115 -6.68 11.05 8.67
C LYS A 115 -5.28 10.65 8.25
N GLU A 116 -4.43 11.66 8.06
CA GLU A 116 -3.01 11.42 7.82
C GLU A 116 -2.36 10.83 9.07
N ILE A 117 -1.63 9.75 8.90
CA ILE A 117 -0.88 9.09 9.96
C ILE A 117 0.61 9.07 9.66
N ARG A 118 1.41 8.78 10.67
CA ARG A 118 2.86 8.58 10.51
C ARG A 118 3.23 7.16 10.93
N PRO A 119 4.23 6.55 10.28
CA PRO A 119 4.80 5.32 10.79
C PRO A 119 5.12 5.42 12.28
N HIS A 120 4.89 4.35 13.01
CA HIS A 120 5.11 4.22 14.45
C HIS A 120 4.19 5.08 15.35
N SER A 121 3.16 5.70 14.80
CA SER A 121 2.12 6.36 15.60
C SER A 121 1.05 5.35 16.05
N LYS A 122 0.82 5.24 17.36
CA LYS A 122 -0.22 4.35 17.89
C LYS A 122 -1.60 5.00 17.77
N LEU A 123 -2.51 4.34 17.07
CA LEU A 123 -3.91 4.75 16.93
C LEU A 123 -4.76 3.90 17.88
N THR A 124 -5.47 4.54 18.83
CA THR A 124 -6.19 3.84 19.90
C THR A 124 -7.70 3.84 19.64
N PHE A 125 -8.34 2.68 19.83
CA PHE A 125 -9.77 2.45 19.65
C PHE A 125 -10.31 1.65 20.86
N GLY A 126 -10.52 2.35 21.98
CA GLY A 126 -10.79 1.69 23.27
C GLY A 126 -9.59 0.84 23.72
N ASP A 127 -9.83 -0.45 23.94
CA ASP A 127 -8.78 -1.42 24.31
C ASP A 127 -7.97 -1.96 23.12
N LEU A 128 -8.37 -1.60 21.89
CA LEU A 128 -7.69 -1.99 20.68
C LEU A 128 -6.76 -0.87 20.17
N ALA A 129 -5.70 -1.24 19.45
CA ALA A 129 -4.81 -0.25 18.88
C ALA A 129 -4.24 -0.72 17.54
N VAL A 130 -4.20 0.17 16.56
CA VAL A 130 -3.52 -0.03 15.27
C VAL A 130 -2.18 0.67 15.29
N PHE A 131 -1.14 -0.01 14.84
CA PHE A 131 0.23 0.49 14.82
C PHE A 131 0.85 0.28 13.43
N PRO A 132 1.10 1.36 12.66
CA PRO A 132 1.76 1.28 11.36
C PRO A 132 3.27 1.13 11.54
N ILE A 133 3.89 0.22 10.78
CA ILE A 133 5.34 0.01 10.72
C ILE A 133 5.80 0.18 9.28
N SER A 134 6.86 0.97 9.05
CA SER A 134 7.42 1.15 7.71
C SER A 134 7.87 -0.16 7.09
N VAL A 135 7.54 -0.35 5.82
CA VAL A 135 8.00 -1.47 5.00
C VAL A 135 8.61 -0.94 3.70
N THR A 136 9.50 -1.74 3.11
CA THR A 136 10.10 -1.44 1.80
C THR A 136 9.12 -1.80 0.69
N HIS A 137 8.84 -0.83 -0.16
CA HIS A 137 8.07 -1.03 -1.39
C HIS A 137 8.56 -0.08 -2.50
N SER A 138 7.98 -0.15 -3.70
CA SER A 138 8.36 0.66 -4.86
C SER A 138 7.95 2.13 -4.77
N ILE A 139 7.10 2.48 -3.79
CA ILE A 139 6.67 3.85 -3.47
C ILE A 139 7.03 4.21 -2.04
N PRO A 140 7.20 5.51 -1.71
CA PRO A 140 7.57 5.94 -0.36
C PRO A 140 6.42 5.75 0.63
N ASP A 141 6.78 5.76 1.92
CA ASP A 141 5.87 5.77 3.05
C ASP A 141 4.93 4.55 3.15
N ALA A 142 5.26 3.43 2.48
CA ALA A 142 4.52 2.18 2.62
C ALA A 142 4.62 1.62 4.04
N VAL A 143 3.52 1.09 4.56
CA VAL A 143 3.45 0.54 5.92
C VAL A 143 2.73 -0.80 5.94
N CYS A 144 3.13 -1.67 6.88
CA CYS A 144 2.28 -2.74 7.37
C CYS A 144 1.52 -2.26 8.62
N TYR A 145 0.42 -2.91 8.93
CA TYR A 145 -0.38 -2.61 10.13
C TYR A 145 -0.36 -3.75 11.13
N VAL A 146 -0.24 -3.39 12.39
CA VAL A 146 -0.37 -4.30 13.53
C VAL A 146 -1.59 -3.89 14.34
N LEU A 147 -2.61 -4.74 14.37
CA LEU A 147 -3.76 -4.55 15.25
C LEU A 147 -3.50 -5.32 16.55
N TYR A 148 -3.32 -4.59 17.63
CA TYR A 148 -3.17 -5.13 18.97
C TYR A 148 -4.53 -5.42 19.60
N THR A 149 -4.71 -6.66 20.04
CA THR A 149 -5.86 -7.13 20.82
C THR A 149 -5.38 -7.69 22.15
N LYS A 150 -6.30 -7.95 23.07
CA LYS A 150 -5.95 -8.64 24.34
C LYS A 150 -5.50 -10.10 24.17
N ASP A 151 -5.79 -10.70 23.01
CA ASP A 151 -5.46 -12.09 22.70
C ASP A 151 -4.19 -12.25 21.85
N GLY A 152 -3.58 -11.14 21.43
CA GLY A 152 -2.37 -11.09 20.63
C GLY A 152 -2.46 -10.11 19.46
N ALA A 153 -1.39 -9.98 18.71
CA ALA A 153 -1.30 -9.09 17.58
C ALA A 153 -1.77 -9.75 16.27
N ILE A 154 -2.53 -9.01 15.46
CA ILE A 154 -2.85 -9.37 14.08
C ILE A 154 -2.02 -8.46 13.19
N VAL A 155 -1.23 -9.04 12.28
CA VAL A 155 -0.33 -8.31 11.39
C VAL A 155 -0.83 -8.44 9.96
N TYR A 156 -1.04 -7.30 9.29
CA TYR A 156 -1.31 -7.22 7.85
C TYR A 156 -0.14 -6.52 7.17
N THR A 157 0.57 -7.22 6.29
CA THR A 157 1.83 -6.72 5.74
C THR A 157 1.65 -5.67 4.65
N GLY A 158 0.52 -5.69 3.93
CA GLY A 158 0.48 -5.09 2.60
C GLY A 158 1.54 -5.74 1.71
N ASP A 159 1.95 -5.02 0.66
CA ASP A 159 3.00 -5.46 -0.24
C ASP A 159 4.36 -4.99 0.28
N PHE A 160 5.36 -5.87 0.30
CA PHE A 160 6.68 -5.54 0.84
C PHE A 160 7.80 -6.35 0.20
N VAL A 161 9.01 -5.84 0.38
CA VAL A 161 10.25 -6.58 0.08
C VAL A 161 11.29 -6.29 1.16
N PHE A 162 12.15 -7.25 1.47
CA PHE A 162 13.31 -7.02 2.34
C PHE A 162 14.52 -6.61 1.50
N ASP A 163 14.80 -5.31 1.51
CA ASP A 163 15.98 -4.75 0.84
C ASP A 163 16.66 -3.71 1.76
N SER A 164 17.87 -4.04 2.22
CA SER A 164 18.66 -3.18 3.08
C SER A 164 19.35 -2.03 2.34
N THR A 165 19.37 -2.07 1.01
CA THR A 165 20.07 -1.08 0.16
C THR A 165 19.22 0.16 -0.14
N MET A 166 17.92 0.10 0.16
CA MET A 166 16.96 1.17 -0.12
C MET A 166 17.24 2.45 0.66
N MET A 167 16.82 3.59 0.10
CA MET A 167 16.88 4.90 0.77
C MET A 167 16.00 4.93 2.01
N LYS A 168 16.28 5.86 2.93
CA LYS A 168 15.67 5.95 4.26
C LYS A 168 14.13 5.82 4.27
N ASN A 169 13.44 6.53 3.37
CA ASN A 169 11.96 6.54 3.32
C ASN A 169 11.34 5.27 2.71
N TYR A 170 12.18 4.33 2.30
CA TYR A 170 11.77 3.04 1.72
C TYR A 170 12.24 1.84 2.58
N LYS A 171 12.79 2.08 3.78
CA LYS A 171 13.37 1.01 4.59
C LYS A 171 12.33 0.37 5.51
N THR A 172 12.34 -0.96 5.53
CA THR A 172 11.60 -1.73 6.53
C THR A 172 12.21 -1.54 7.92
N ASP A 173 11.38 -1.23 8.92
CA ASP A 173 11.78 -1.27 10.33
C ASP A 173 11.71 -2.70 10.87
N ILE A 174 12.77 -3.46 10.56
CA ILE A 174 12.92 -4.86 11.00
C ILE A 174 12.93 -4.96 12.54
N GLY A 175 13.47 -3.95 13.22
CA GLY A 175 13.51 -3.91 14.69
C GLY A 175 12.12 -3.89 15.31
N LYS A 176 11.20 -3.10 14.74
CA LYS A 176 9.80 -3.08 15.19
C LYS A 176 9.06 -4.37 14.87
N LEU A 177 9.27 -4.93 13.68
CA LEU A 177 8.68 -6.23 13.33
C LEU A 177 9.17 -7.35 14.27
N ALA A 178 10.46 -7.40 14.57
CA ALA A 178 11.03 -8.37 15.52
C ALA A 178 10.44 -8.17 16.94
N TYR A 179 10.24 -6.92 17.37
CA TYR A 179 9.60 -6.62 18.65
C TYR A 179 8.16 -7.14 18.70
N VAL A 180 7.35 -6.90 17.66
CA VAL A 180 5.98 -7.42 17.55
C VAL A 180 5.98 -8.95 17.60
N GLY A 181 6.89 -9.60 16.86
CA GLY A 181 7.04 -11.05 16.88
C GLY A 181 7.33 -11.63 18.27
N LYS A 182 8.14 -10.93 19.09
CA LYS A 182 8.43 -11.33 20.47
C LYS A 182 7.23 -11.20 21.41
N GLN A 183 6.31 -10.28 21.12
CA GLN A 183 5.12 -10.07 21.97
C GLN A 183 4.02 -11.11 21.72
N GLY A 184 4.09 -11.84 20.62
CA GLY A 184 3.12 -12.85 20.22
C GLY A 184 2.18 -12.34 19.12
N VAL A 185 2.26 -13.02 17.97
CA VAL A 185 1.40 -12.77 16.80
C VAL A 185 0.35 -13.86 16.72
N LEU A 186 -0.92 -13.44 16.85
CA LEU A 186 -2.07 -14.34 16.75
C LEU A 186 -2.32 -14.75 15.29
N CYS A 187 -2.18 -13.79 14.36
CA CYS A 187 -2.38 -14.02 12.93
C CYS A 187 -1.47 -13.12 12.11
N LEU A 188 -0.88 -13.70 11.06
CA LEU A 188 -0.12 -12.98 10.05
C LEU A 188 -0.85 -13.10 8.71
N LEU A 189 -1.28 -11.96 8.18
CA LEU A 189 -1.84 -11.81 6.83
C LEU A 189 -0.72 -11.24 5.95
N SER A 190 -0.03 -12.09 5.21
CA SER A 190 1.09 -11.69 4.37
C SER A 190 0.74 -11.85 2.90
N GLU A 191 1.24 -10.94 2.08
CA GLU A 191 1.23 -11.14 0.64
C GLU A 191 1.98 -12.42 0.25
N SER A 192 1.63 -12.97 -0.92
CA SER A 192 2.23 -14.19 -1.45
C SER A 192 2.50 -14.11 -2.95
N ILE A 193 2.59 -12.90 -3.51
CA ILE A 193 2.91 -12.68 -4.91
C ILE A 193 4.27 -13.33 -5.22
N TYR A 194 4.32 -14.18 -6.25
CA TYR A 194 5.50 -14.94 -6.65
C TYR A 194 6.04 -15.96 -5.63
N ALA A 195 5.30 -16.29 -4.57
CA ALA A 195 5.75 -17.29 -3.59
C ALA A 195 6.04 -18.68 -4.20
N GLU A 196 5.42 -18.99 -5.35
CA GLU A 196 5.65 -20.23 -6.11
C GLU A 196 6.89 -20.17 -7.04
N LYS A 197 7.46 -18.98 -7.27
CA LYS A 197 8.64 -18.85 -8.13
C LYS A 197 9.90 -19.19 -7.35
N PRO A 198 10.76 -20.10 -7.88
CA PRO A 198 12.01 -20.41 -7.24
C PRO A 198 12.98 -19.22 -7.30
N GLY A 199 13.83 -19.08 -6.27
CA GLY A 199 14.84 -18.04 -6.19
C GLY A 199 14.52 -16.99 -5.14
N HIS A 200 14.98 -15.78 -5.37
CA HIS A 200 14.79 -14.63 -4.47
C HIS A 200 14.65 -13.34 -5.28
N THR A 201 14.01 -12.34 -4.68
CA THR A 201 13.97 -10.99 -5.26
C THR A 201 15.37 -10.36 -5.22
N SER A 202 15.86 -9.93 -6.39
CA SER A 202 17.17 -9.25 -6.47
C SER A 202 17.11 -7.88 -5.79
N PRO A 203 18.18 -7.49 -5.07
CA PRO A 203 18.29 -6.14 -4.52
C PRO A 203 18.18 -5.06 -5.62
N ASN A 204 17.60 -3.91 -5.27
CA ASN A 204 17.40 -2.81 -6.21
C ASN A 204 18.71 -2.22 -6.77
N ASN A 205 19.82 -2.29 -6.01
CA ASN A 205 21.13 -1.78 -6.45
C ASN A 205 21.61 -2.37 -7.79
N ARG A 206 21.26 -3.61 -8.12
CA ARG A 206 21.62 -4.21 -9.41
C ARG A 206 21.03 -3.46 -10.61
N VAL A 207 19.85 -2.91 -10.47
CA VAL A 207 19.20 -2.13 -11.52
C VAL A 207 19.78 -0.71 -11.53
N SER A 208 20.12 -0.15 -10.37
CA SER A 208 20.78 1.13 -10.24
C SER A 208 22.14 1.13 -10.97
N ASP A 209 22.95 0.08 -10.76
CA ASP A 209 24.24 -0.08 -11.46
C ASP A 209 24.07 -0.14 -12.98
N PHE A 210 23.04 -0.82 -13.46
CA PHE A 210 22.72 -0.87 -14.88
C PHE A 210 22.31 0.50 -15.43
N VAL A 211 21.49 1.25 -14.71
CA VAL A 211 21.07 2.61 -15.11
C VAL A 211 22.28 3.53 -15.16
N ALA A 212 23.13 3.54 -14.13
CA ALA A 212 24.36 4.32 -14.09
C ALA A 212 25.28 4.00 -15.28
N ASP A 213 25.47 2.72 -15.60
CA ASP A 213 26.29 2.28 -16.72
C ASP A 213 25.75 2.76 -18.07
N VAL A 214 24.44 2.70 -18.29
CA VAL A 214 23.81 3.24 -19.52
C VAL A 214 24.04 4.75 -19.62
N PHE A 215 23.87 5.49 -18.54
CA PHE A 215 24.05 6.94 -18.53
C PHE A 215 25.50 7.35 -18.76
N ALA A 216 26.44 6.59 -18.21
CA ALA A 216 27.88 6.85 -18.39
C ALA A 216 28.37 6.55 -19.80
N LYS A 217 27.85 5.52 -20.45
CA LYS A 217 28.32 5.07 -21.79
C LYS A 217 27.60 5.74 -22.94
N THR A 218 26.45 6.36 -22.72
CA THR A 218 25.61 6.94 -23.78
C THR A 218 25.84 8.44 -23.89
N SER A 219 26.32 8.92 -25.00
CA SER A 219 26.42 10.36 -25.34
C SER A 219 25.09 10.93 -25.85
N ASP A 220 24.29 10.12 -26.46
CA ASP A 220 23.05 10.49 -27.13
C ASP A 220 21.84 10.61 -26.18
N ARG A 221 20.65 10.82 -26.77
CA ARG A 221 19.40 10.88 -26.03
C ARG A 221 19.06 9.51 -25.45
N ILE A 222 18.67 9.50 -24.17
CA ILE A 222 18.17 8.33 -23.48
C ILE A 222 16.64 8.47 -23.36
N ILE A 223 15.91 7.44 -23.76
CA ILE A 223 14.45 7.33 -23.56
C ILE A 223 14.23 6.21 -22.57
N ALA A 224 13.66 6.56 -21.41
CA ALA A 224 13.32 5.59 -20.37
C ALA A 224 11.80 5.44 -20.26
N THR A 225 11.33 4.21 -20.29
CA THR A 225 9.92 3.85 -20.00
C THR A 225 9.86 3.18 -18.63
N ILE A 226 9.03 3.69 -17.75
CA ILE A 226 8.92 3.24 -16.37
C ILE A 226 7.45 3.04 -16.03
N MET A 227 7.13 2.08 -15.17
CA MET A 227 5.82 2.04 -14.53
C MET A 227 5.66 3.26 -13.63
N THR A 228 4.60 4.03 -13.83
CA THR A 228 4.34 5.27 -13.07
C THR A 228 4.25 5.04 -11.57
N ALA A 229 3.72 3.88 -11.17
CA ALA A 229 3.64 3.44 -9.79
C ALA A 229 5.00 3.07 -9.14
N HIS A 230 6.13 3.10 -9.89
CA HIS A 230 7.44 2.74 -9.35
C HIS A 230 8.31 3.99 -9.08
N ILE A 231 7.89 4.82 -8.14
CA ILE A 231 8.51 6.12 -7.82
C ILE A 231 9.99 5.99 -7.42
N TYR A 232 10.35 4.91 -6.73
CA TYR A 232 11.76 4.66 -6.41
C TYR A 232 12.64 4.63 -7.68
N ARG A 233 12.18 4.01 -8.76
CA ARG A 233 12.92 3.94 -10.02
C ARG A 233 13.01 5.29 -10.72
N VAL A 234 11.97 6.10 -10.63
CA VAL A 234 11.99 7.49 -11.12
C VAL A 234 13.08 8.30 -10.40
N GLN A 235 13.15 8.15 -9.06
CA GLN A 235 14.17 8.83 -8.26
C GLN A 235 15.60 8.41 -8.64
N GLU A 236 15.84 7.12 -8.90
CA GLU A 236 17.16 6.65 -9.32
C GLU A 236 17.57 7.27 -10.65
N ILE A 237 16.68 7.31 -11.64
CA ILE A 237 16.96 7.98 -12.93
C ILE A 237 17.26 9.45 -12.73
N PHE A 238 16.52 10.14 -11.87
CA PHE A 238 16.81 11.55 -11.58
C PHE A 238 18.17 11.75 -10.93
N ASN A 239 18.58 10.86 -10.04
CA ASN A 239 19.92 10.91 -9.46
C ASN A 239 21.00 10.80 -10.55
N GLU A 240 20.91 9.87 -11.49
CA GLU A 240 21.84 9.72 -12.60
C GLU A 240 21.82 10.90 -13.57
N VAL A 241 20.65 11.50 -13.79
CA VAL A 241 20.53 12.74 -14.56
C VAL A 241 21.31 13.87 -13.91
N MET A 242 21.22 14.04 -12.59
CA MET A 242 21.96 15.07 -11.85
C MET A 242 23.47 14.87 -11.95
N GLU A 243 23.95 13.63 -11.77
CA GLU A 243 25.39 13.29 -11.89
C GLU A 243 25.93 13.52 -13.30
N THR A 244 25.16 13.21 -14.32
CA THR A 244 25.59 13.36 -15.74
C THR A 244 25.22 14.72 -16.33
N LYS A 245 24.61 15.63 -15.56
CA LYS A 245 24.21 16.99 -15.98
C LYS A 245 23.30 17.00 -17.22
N ARG A 246 22.49 15.98 -17.41
CA ARG A 246 21.53 15.86 -18.52
C ARG A 246 20.27 16.68 -18.22
N LYS A 247 19.54 17.04 -19.27
CA LYS A 247 18.20 17.64 -19.13
C LYS A 247 17.14 16.54 -19.12
N VAL A 248 16.15 16.67 -18.26
CA VAL A 248 14.99 15.75 -18.17
C VAL A 248 13.78 16.36 -18.82
N VAL A 249 13.04 15.56 -19.55
CA VAL A 249 11.68 15.85 -19.99
C VAL A 249 10.79 14.71 -19.50
N ILE A 250 9.76 15.05 -18.72
CA ILE A 250 8.76 14.08 -18.25
C ILE A 250 7.57 14.13 -19.20
N MET A 251 7.13 12.97 -19.66
CA MET A 251 5.96 12.83 -20.51
C MET A 251 5.00 11.83 -19.86
N GLY A 252 3.73 12.19 -19.76
CA GLY A 252 2.67 11.40 -19.15
C GLY A 252 1.80 12.24 -18.22
N LYS A 253 0.63 11.71 -17.81
CA LYS A 253 -0.32 12.39 -16.92
C LYS A 253 -0.10 12.04 -15.44
N SER A 254 0.56 10.95 -15.14
CA SER A 254 0.71 10.40 -13.79
C SER A 254 2.12 10.54 -13.27
#